data_704c9cd643049a16732614645e0fddfc
#
_entry.id   704c9cd643049a16732614645e0fddfc
#
_cell.length_a   1.000
_cell.length_b   1.000
_cell.length_c   1.000
_cell.angle_alpha   90.00
_cell.angle_beta   90.00
_cell.angle_gamma   90.00
#
_symmetry.space_group_name_H-M   'P 1'
#
loop_
_entity.id
_entity.type
_entity.pdbx_description
1 polymer ?
#
loop_
_entity_poly.entity_id
_entity_poly.type
_entity_poly.pdbx_seq_one_letter_code
_entity_poly.pdbx_strand_id
1 'polypeptide(L)'
;YPEHQLFEVDVLTDVCFGPKNQGLSREEAEARAKKALEQVGLDPSYYKQSPFELSGGQKRRVAIAGVLAMEPEVLILDEPTAGLDPRGRDEILDQIDRLHRERHMTIILVSHSMEDVARYADRLIVMNHGQKVFDGAPKEVFCHYRELETMGLAAPQITYLVHDLKAQGIDIDDDITTVAEAREAILALRNKLTESSRDKNV
;
A
#
# COMPACT_ATOMS: atom_id res chain seq x y z
N TYR A 1 9.68 1.89 12.92
CA TYR A 1 9.29 0.75 13.77
C TYR A 1 8.16 1.23 14.68
N PRO A 2 6.90 0.72 14.54
CA PRO A 2 5.74 1.22 15.28
C PRO A 2 5.89 1.04 16.81
N GLU A 3 6.60 0.00 17.27
CA GLU A 3 6.89 -0.24 18.68
C GLU A 3 7.71 0.87 19.34
N HIS A 4 8.44 1.67 18.58
CA HIS A 4 9.23 2.81 19.10
C HIS A 4 8.40 4.09 19.19
N GLN A 5 7.19 4.10 18.64
CA GLN A 5 6.30 5.26 18.67
C GLN A 5 5.27 5.19 19.81
N LEU A 6 5.09 3.99 20.39
CA LEU A 6 4.09 3.72 21.42
C LEU A 6 4.75 3.74 22.79
N PHE A 7 4.28 4.60 23.69
CA PHE A 7 4.92 4.82 25.00
C PHE A 7 3.94 5.08 26.16
N GLU A 8 2.65 5.28 25.89
CA GLU A 8 1.65 5.58 26.90
C GLU A 8 1.09 4.32 27.58
N VAL A 9 0.33 4.51 28.63
CA VAL A 9 -0.23 3.44 29.47
C VAL A 9 -1.34 2.64 28.77
N ASP A 10 -2.11 3.30 27.92
CA ASP A 10 -3.17 2.67 27.11
C ASP A 10 -3.21 3.26 25.69
N VAL A 11 -3.76 2.48 24.77
CA VAL A 11 -3.89 2.81 23.34
C VAL A 11 -4.56 4.15 23.10
N LEU A 12 -5.67 4.42 23.78
CA LEU A 12 -6.41 5.68 23.56
C LEU A 12 -5.61 6.89 24.01
N THR A 13 -4.90 6.76 25.13
CA THR A 13 -4.02 7.83 25.68
C THR A 13 -2.87 8.09 24.73
N ASP A 14 -2.28 7.05 24.17
CA ASP A 14 -1.18 7.14 23.20
C ASP A 14 -1.62 7.91 21.93
N VAL A 15 -2.74 7.55 21.34
CA VAL A 15 -3.29 8.24 20.15
C VAL A 15 -3.72 9.68 20.45
N CYS A 16 -4.13 9.98 21.70
CA CYS A 16 -4.44 11.36 22.11
C CYS A 16 -3.22 12.26 22.23
N PHE A 17 -2.01 11.73 22.28
CA PHE A 17 -0.79 12.51 22.53
C PHE A 17 -0.55 13.59 21.48
N GLY A 18 -0.63 13.23 20.18
CA GLY A 18 -0.48 14.17 19.07
C GLY A 18 -1.48 15.33 19.12
N PRO A 19 -2.79 15.08 19.16
CA PRO A 19 -3.82 16.12 19.28
C PRO A 19 -3.66 17.03 20.48
N LYS A 20 -3.29 16.48 21.64
CA LYS A 20 -3.01 17.31 22.85
C LYS A 20 -1.84 18.26 22.63
N ASN A 21 -0.77 17.81 21.96
CA ASN A 21 0.37 18.66 21.64
C ASN A 21 0.03 19.75 20.61
N GLN A 22 -1.02 19.56 19.82
CA GLN A 22 -1.60 20.61 18.97
C GLN A 22 -2.45 21.63 19.75
N GLY A 23 -2.59 21.48 21.07
CA GLY A 23 -3.34 22.39 21.93
C GLY A 23 -4.84 22.12 22.03
N LEU A 24 -5.32 20.95 21.56
CA LEU A 24 -6.71 20.56 21.70
C LEU A 24 -7.07 20.24 23.16
N SER A 25 -8.32 20.50 23.53
CA SER A 25 -8.87 20.05 24.80
C SER A 25 -8.82 18.52 24.92
N ARG A 26 -8.93 18.01 26.14
CA ARG A 26 -8.94 16.57 26.40
C ARG A 26 -10.09 15.87 25.63
N GLU A 27 -11.25 16.51 25.63
CA GLU A 27 -12.46 15.95 24.97
C GLU A 27 -12.31 15.90 23.44
N GLU A 28 -11.78 16.96 22.83
CA GLU A 28 -11.51 17.02 21.40
C GLU A 28 -10.42 16.03 21.00
N ALA A 29 -9.33 15.93 21.75
CA ALA A 29 -8.26 14.96 21.50
C ALA A 29 -8.77 13.52 21.57
N GLU A 30 -9.63 13.21 22.58
CA GLU A 30 -10.22 11.89 22.71
C GLU A 30 -11.20 11.56 21.55
N ALA A 31 -11.98 12.52 21.11
CA ALA A 31 -12.86 12.35 19.96
C ALA A 31 -12.08 12.08 18.67
N ARG A 32 -11.00 12.83 18.40
CA ARG A 32 -10.12 12.61 17.25
C ARG A 32 -9.41 11.26 17.32
N ALA A 33 -8.90 10.89 18.49
CA ALA A 33 -8.24 9.62 18.71
C ALA A 33 -9.16 8.42 18.44
N LYS A 34 -10.39 8.44 18.95
CA LYS A 34 -11.39 7.39 18.70
C LYS A 34 -11.73 7.27 17.22
N LYS A 35 -11.94 8.40 16.54
CA LYS A 35 -12.18 8.43 15.10
C LYS A 35 -11.00 7.85 14.30
N ALA A 36 -9.77 8.18 14.67
CA ALA A 36 -8.57 7.66 14.01
C ALA A 36 -8.40 6.15 14.24
N LEU A 37 -8.65 5.66 15.46
CA LEU A 37 -8.60 4.24 15.80
C LEU A 37 -9.66 3.43 15.03
N GLU A 38 -10.86 3.95 14.90
CA GLU A 38 -11.93 3.35 14.08
C GLU A 38 -11.51 3.28 12.60
N GLN A 39 -10.90 4.33 12.07
CA GLN A 39 -10.45 4.39 10.68
C GLN A 39 -9.36 3.37 10.34
N VAL A 40 -8.50 3.04 11.29
CA VAL A 40 -7.51 1.96 11.11
C VAL A 40 -8.08 0.58 11.47
N GLY A 41 -9.38 0.48 11.77
CA GLY A 41 -10.05 -0.77 12.06
C GLY A 41 -9.60 -1.44 13.36
N LEU A 42 -9.25 -0.66 14.39
CA LEU A 42 -8.96 -1.19 15.72
C LEU A 42 -10.23 -1.28 16.55
N ASP A 43 -10.54 -2.48 17.06
CA ASP A 43 -11.72 -2.71 17.90
C ASP A 43 -11.65 -1.90 19.20
N PRO A 44 -12.75 -1.25 19.64
CA PRO A 44 -12.79 -0.44 20.86
C PRO A 44 -12.38 -1.18 22.14
N SER A 45 -12.45 -2.52 22.18
CA SER A 45 -12.02 -3.33 23.33
C SER A 45 -10.52 -3.19 23.62
N TYR A 46 -9.72 -2.76 22.62
CA TYR A 46 -8.27 -2.52 22.77
C TYR A 46 -7.93 -1.14 23.34
N TYR A 47 -8.87 -0.17 23.37
CA TYR A 47 -8.56 1.22 23.73
C TYR A 47 -7.95 1.40 25.13
N LYS A 48 -8.30 0.53 26.08
CA LYS A 48 -7.80 0.56 27.44
C LYS A 48 -6.69 -0.45 27.72
N GLN A 49 -6.27 -1.21 26.70
CA GLN A 49 -5.15 -2.13 26.81
C GLN A 49 -3.82 -1.39 26.64
N SER A 50 -2.78 -1.97 27.24
CA SER A 50 -1.42 -1.48 27.01
C SER A 50 -1.01 -1.68 25.55
N PRO A 51 -0.43 -0.67 24.88
CA PRO A 51 0.08 -0.83 23.52
C PRO A 51 1.12 -1.96 23.41
N PHE A 52 1.83 -2.27 24.49
CA PHE A 52 2.86 -3.31 24.50
C PHE A 52 2.31 -4.73 24.43
N GLU A 53 1.05 -4.94 24.80
CA GLU A 53 0.36 -6.24 24.75
C GLU A 53 -0.26 -6.54 23.36
N LEU A 54 -0.25 -5.58 22.46
CA LEU A 54 -0.82 -5.72 21.12
C LEU A 54 0.08 -6.54 20.19
N SER A 55 -0.54 -7.22 19.21
CA SER A 55 0.19 -7.83 18.10
C SER A 55 0.90 -6.77 17.24
N GLY A 56 1.90 -7.17 16.45
CA GLY A 56 2.64 -6.25 15.58
C GLY A 56 1.74 -5.47 14.62
N GLY A 57 0.74 -6.12 14.02
CA GLY A 57 -0.23 -5.46 13.16
C GLY A 57 -1.12 -4.45 13.91
N GLN A 58 -1.55 -4.77 15.12
CA GLN A 58 -2.30 -3.85 15.97
C GLN A 58 -1.46 -2.65 16.41
N LYS A 59 -0.22 -2.86 16.83
CA LYS A 59 0.73 -1.77 17.14
C LYS A 59 0.88 -0.81 15.98
N ARG A 60 1.01 -1.35 14.76
CA ARG A 60 1.12 -0.54 13.55
C ARG A 60 -0.14 0.29 13.28
N ARG A 61 -1.32 -0.30 13.44
CA ARG A 61 -2.59 0.44 13.34
C ARG A 61 -2.67 1.57 14.36
N VAL A 62 -2.26 1.34 15.60
CA VAL A 62 -2.23 2.38 16.65
C VAL A 62 -1.24 3.49 16.29
N ALA A 63 -0.05 3.16 15.80
CA ALA A 63 0.94 4.16 15.38
C ALA A 63 0.42 5.02 14.22
N ILE A 64 -0.22 4.42 13.21
CA ILE A 64 -0.86 5.15 12.11
C ILE A 64 -2.00 6.03 12.65
N ALA A 65 -2.84 5.50 13.56
CA ALA A 65 -3.91 6.27 14.18
C ALA A 65 -3.40 7.49 14.95
N GLY A 66 -2.27 7.37 15.66
CA GLY A 66 -1.62 8.48 16.36
C GLY A 66 -1.27 9.65 15.45
N VAL A 67 -0.82 9.35 14.22
CA VAL A 67 -0.55 10.38 13.21
C VAL A 67 -1.85 10.91 12.61
N LEU A 68 -2.79 10.03 12.26
CA LEU A 68 -4.09 10.42 11.67
C LEU A 68 -4.94 11.29 12.60
N ALA A 69 -4.84 11.10 13.92
CA ALA A 69 -5.55 11.90 14.90
C ALA A 69 -5.13 13.38 14.88
N MET A 70 -3.95 13.69 14.37
CA MET A 70 -3.48 15.06 14.16
C MET A 70 -4.07 15.71 12.89
N GLU A 71 -4.84 14.96 12.08
CA GLU A 71 -5.45 15.38 10.82
C GLU A 71 -4.44 16.00 9.83
N PRO A 72 -3.37 15.27 9.45
CA PRO A 72 -2.35 15.79 8.55
C PRO A 72 -2.88 15.92 7.12
N GLU A 73 -2.36 16.90 6.36
CA GLU A 73 -2.62 17.02 4.92
C GLU A 73 -1.80 16.00 4.11
N VAL A 74 -0.62 15.63 4.62
CA VAL A 74 0.31 14.66 4.00
C VAL A 74 0.68 13.59 5.02
N LEU A 75 0.50 12.34 4.66
CA LEU A 75 0.92 11.18 5.44
C LEU A 75 2.11 10.49 4.76
N ILE A 76 3.24 10.40 5.45
CA ILE A 76 4.42 9.69 4.96
C ILE A 76 4.55 8.38 5.73
N LEU A 77 4.58 7.26 5.00
CA LEU A 77 4.69 5.92 5.53
C LEU A 77 5.95 5.26 4.99
N ASP A 78 6.88 4.98 5.88
CA ASP A 78 8.13 4.30 5.56
C ASP A 78 8.00 2.82 5.95
N GLU A 79 8.02 1.94 4.92
CA GLU A 79 7.88 0.48 5.06
C GLU A 79 6.71 0.05 5.97
N PRO A 80 5.47 0.53 5.73
CA PRO A 80 4.36 0.28 6.67
C PRO A 80 3.95 -1.18 6.78
N THR A 81 4.41 -2.04 5.89
CA THR A 81 4.08 -3.47 5.84
C THR A 81 5.22 -4.38 6.29
N ALA A 82 6.40 -3.83 6.64
CA ALA A 82 7.55 -4.63 7.04
C ALA A 82 7.23 -5.52 8.26
N GLY A 83 7.58 -6.81 8.16
CA GLY A 83 7.38 -7.77 9.25
C GLY A 83 5.94 -8.23 9.48
N LEU A 84 4.99 -7.85 8.63
CA LEU A 84 3.62 -8.38 8.65
C LEU A 84 3.53 -9.67 7.79
N ASP A 85 2.59 -10.52 8.15
CA ASP A 85 2.17 -11.62 7.30
C ASP A 85 1.40 -11.08 6.06
N PRO A 86 1.22 -11.88 5.00
CA PRO A 86 0.57 -11.41 3.77
C PRO A 86 -0.81 -10.79 4.00
N ARG A 87 -1.61 -11.38 4.89
CA ARG A 87 -2.95 -10.89 5.19
C ARG A 87 -2.92 -9.53 5.92
N GLY A 88 -2.08 -9.41 6.95
CA GLY A 88 -1.91 -8.16 7.70
C GLY A 88 -1.37 -7.03 6.82
N ARG A 89 -0.51 -7.37 5.85
CA ARG A 89 0.00 -6.45 4.83
C ARG A 89 -1.14 -5.92 3.94
N ASP A 90 -1.94 -6.80 3.34
CA ASP A 90 -3.07 -6.39 2.50
C ASP A 90 -4.07 -5.54 3.29
N GLU A 91 -4.40 -5.94 4.52
CA GLU A 91 -5.33 -5.19 5.38
C GLU A 91 -4.85 -3.76 5.67
N ILE A 92 -3.55 -3.56 5.92
CA ILE A 92 -2.98 -2.22 6.17
C ILE A 92 -3.00 -1.38 4.89
N LEU A 93 -2.59 -1.94 3.75
CA LEU A 93 -2.55 -1.20 2.48
C LEU A 93 -3.95 -0.85 1.98
N ASP A 94 -4.91 -1.75 2.08
CA ASP A 94 -6.32 -1.48 1.75
C ASP A 94 -6.91 -0.37 2.63
N GLN A 95 -6.51 -0.28 3.91
CA GLN A 95 -6.91 0.81 4.79
C GLN A 95 -6.29 2.15 4.40
N ILE A 96 -5.00 2.14 4.04
CA ILE A 96 -4.29 3.33 3.58
C ILE A 96 -4.93 3.86 2.28
N ASP A 97 -5.22 2.97 1.32
CA ASP A 97 -5.88 3.31 0.07
C ASP A 97 -7.29 3.91 0.32
N ARG A 98 -8.07 3.30 1.21
CA ARG A 98 -9.36 3.83 1.62
C ARG A 98 -9.25 5.24 2.20
N LEU A 99 -8.30 5.47 3.10
CA LEU A 99 -8.06 6.80 3.70
C LEU A 99 -7.69 7.84 2.64
N HIS A 100 -6.85 7.46 1.66
CA HIS A 100 -6.50 8.31 0.53
C HIS A 100 -7.74 8.73 -0.25
N ARG A 101 -8.58 7.78 -0.64
CA ARG A 101 -9.80 8.03 -1.45
C ARG A 101 -10.86 8.82 -0.69
N GLU A 102 -11.11 8.48 0.58
CA GLU A 102 -12.17 9.13 1.38
C GLU A 102 -11.81 10.55 1.84
N ARG A 103 -10.53 10.81 2.12
CA ARG A 103 -10.07 12.09 2.67
C ARG A 103 -9.35 12.99 1.69
N HIS A 104 -9.08 12.51 0.47
CA HIS A 104 -8.25 13.22 -0.53
C HIS A 104 -6.89 13.65 0.04
N MET A 105 -6.37 12.90 1.01
CA MET A 105 -5.11 13.15 1.67
C MET A 105 -3.95 12.68 0.78
N THR A 106 -2.90 13.45 0.70
CA THR A 106 -1.68 13.01 0.02
C THR A 106 -0.97 11.95 0.85
N ILE A 107 -0.74 10.76 0.27
CA ILE A 107 0.01 9.69 0.91
C ILE A 107 1.31 9.46 0.15
N ILE A 108 2.42 9.48 0.87
CA ILE A 108 3.74 9.12 0.35
C ILE A 108 4.11 7.77 0.98
N LEU A 109 4.17 6.74 0.15
CA LEU A 109 4.54 5.39 0.56
C LEU A 109 5.99 5.13 0.13
N VAL A 110 6.87 4.87 1.08
CA VAL A 110 8.21 4.34 0.81
C VAL A 110 8.14 2.82 0.98
N SER A 111 8.46 2.08 -0.06
CA SER A 111 8.41 0.61 -0.08
C SER A 111 9.43 0.03 -1.04
N HIS A 112 9.90 -1.17 -0.72
CA HIS A 112 10.69 -2.03 -1.61
C HIS A 112 9.85 -3.16 -2.25
N SER A 113 8.54 -3.18 -1.99
CA SER A 113 7.63 -4.13 -2.61
C SER A 113 7.05 -3.57 -3.90
N MET A 114 7.52 -4.06 -5.01
CA MET A 114 7.08 -3.61 -6.33
C MET A 114 5.62 -3.98 -6.62
N GLU A 115 5.16 -5.10 -6.07
CA GLU A 115 3.77 -5.53 -6.17
C GLU A 115 2.81 -4.56 -5.47
N ASP A 116 3.19 -4.07 -4.27
CA ASP A 116 2.38 -3.08 -3.55
C ASP A 116 2.35 -1.75 -4.28
N VAL A 117 3.52 -1.30 -4.76
CA VAL A 117 3.63 -0.07 -5.53
C VAL A 117 2.78 -0.15 -6.80
N ALA A 118 2.84 -1.27 -7.54
CA ALA A 118 2.03 -1.47 -8.74
C ALA A 118 0.52 -1.45 -8.47
N ARG A 119 0.09 -1.93 -7.29
CA ARG A 119 -1.32 -2.06 -6.94
C ARG A 119 -1.93 -0.79 -6.35
N TYR A 120 -1.15 -0.03 -5.56
CA TYR A 120 -1.70 1.04 -4.72
C TYR A 120 -1.22 2.44 -5.08
N ALA A 121 -0.12 2.60 -5.84
CA ALA A 121 0.40 3.92 -6.15
C ALA A 121 -0.18 4.47 -7.47
N ASP A 122 -0.59 5.73 -7.45
CA ASP A 122 -0.97 6.47 -8.66
C ASP A 122 0.26 7.04 -9.39
N ARG A 123 1.33 7.32 -8.62
CA ARG A 123 2.58 7.88 -9.12
C ARG A 123 3.76 7.23 -8.43
N LEU A 124 4.77 6.84 -9.19
CA LEU A 124 6.01 6.24 -8.73
C LEU A 124 7.18 7.19 -8.98
N ILE A 125 7.94 7.45 -7.92
CA ILE A 125 9.20 8.17 -7.99
C ILE A 125 10.32 7.20 -7.61
N VAL A 126 11.24 6.95 -8.54
CA VAL A 126 12.41 6.10 -8.28
C VAL A 126 13.62 6.96 -7.98
N MET A 127 14.25 6.69 -6.84
CA MET A 127 15.45 7.37 -6.38
C MET A 127 16.66 6.43 -6.50
N ASN A 128 17.76 6.92 -7.08
CA ASN A 128 19.02 6.20 -7.16
C ASN A 128 20.18 7.17 -6.87
N HIS A 129 21.05 6.80 -5.92
CA HIS A 129 22.19 7.65 -5.47
C HIS A 129 21.81 9.11 -5.18
N GLY A 130 20.64 9.33 -4.53
CA GLY A 130 20.16 10.66 -4.17
C GLY A 130 19.56 11.47 -5.34
N GLN A 131 19.43 10.88 -6.51
CA GLN A 131 18.84 11.51 -7.69
C GLN A 131 17.52 10.84 -8.07
N LYS A 132 16.56 11.64 -8.52
CA LYS A 132 15.33 11.14 -9.11
C LYS A 132 15.63 10.64 -10.54
N VAL A 133 15.43 9.35 -10.78
CA VAL A 133 15.73 8.72 -12.08
C VAL A 133 14.47 8.43 -12.89
N PHE A 134 13.37 8.07 -12.23
CA PHE A 134 12.06 7.93 -12.88
C PHE A 134 10.99 8.68 -12.08
N ASP A 135 9.94 9.11 -12.78
CA ASP A 135 8.80 9.82 -12.21
C ASP A 135 7.62 9.70 -13.18
N GLY A 136 6.64 8.89 -12.85
CA GLY A 136 5.48 8.63 -13.72
C GLY A 136 4.50 7.66 -13.10
N ALA A 137 3.51 7.23 -13.88
CA ALA A 137 2.61 6.17 -13.46
C ALA A 137 3.40 4.85 -13.29
N PRO A 138 3.00 3.93 -12.36
CA PRO A 138 3.68 2.65 -12.18
C PRO A 138 3.87 1.88 -13.49
N LYS A 139 2.86 1.82 -14.35
CA LYS A 139 2.95 1.16 -15.66
C LYS A 139 4.05 1.73 -16.56
N GLU A 140 4.16 3.06 -16.61
CA GLU A 140 5.20 3.75 -17.38
C GLU A 140 6.60 3.44 -16.87
N VAL A 141 6.75 3.44 -15.54
CA VAL A 141 8.04 3.19 -14.90
C VAL A 141 8.45 1.72 -15.01
N PHE A 142 7.53 0.78 -14.81
CA PHE A 142 7.83 -0.65 -14.87
C PHE A 142 8.09 -1.18 -16.28
N CYS A 143 7.70 -0.46 -17.35
CA CYS A 143 8.17 -0.77 -18.69
C CYS A 143 9.70 -0.69 -18.81
N HIS A 144 10.36 0.08 -17.96
CA HIS A 144 11.81 0.20 -17.87
C HIS A 144 12.47 -0.82 -16.93
N TYR A 145 11.88 -2.01 -16.77
CA TYR A 145 12.32 -3.02 -15.79
C TYR A 145 13.79 -3.37 -15.90
N ARG A 146 14.35 -3.44 -17.14
CA ARG A 146 15.78 -3.73 -17.34
C ARG A 146 16.68 -2.61 -16.81
N GLU A 147 16.28 -1.36 -16.93
CA GLU A 147 17.01 -0.23 -16.36
C GLU A 147 16.91 -0.24 -14.82
N LEU A 148 15.74 -0.58 -14.27
CA LEU A 148 15.52 -0.74 -12.82
C LEU A 148 16.46 -1.83 -12.27
N GLU A 149 16.64 -2.96 -12.97
CA GLU A 149 17.56 -4.03 -12.58
C GLU A 149 19.00 -3.56 -12.49
N THR A 150 19.46 -2.68 -13.39
CA THR A 150 20.83 -2.12 -13.31
C THR A 150 21.04 -1.27 -12.05
N MET A 151 19.99 -0.79 -11.43
CA MET A 151 20.00 -0.01 -10.18
C MET A 151 19.76 -0.90 -8.94
N GLY A 152 19.64 -2.23 -9.13
CA GLY A 152 19.32 -3.16 -8.04
C GLY A 152 17.87 -3.18 -7.62
N LEU A 153 16.97 -2.62 -8.43
CA LEU A 153 15.52 -2.65 -8.24
C LEU A 153 14.91 -3.72 -9.16
N ALA A 154 13.76 -4.28 -8.76
CA ALA A 154 12.99 -5.19 -9.60
C ALA A 154 11.72 -4.49 -10.12
N ALA A 155 11.04 -5.08 -11.10
CA ALA A 155 9.65 -4.82 -11.41
C ALA A 155 8.77 -5.89 -10.71
N PRO A 156 7.43 -5.73 -10.70
CA PRO A 156 6.53 -6.80 -10.29
C PRO A 156 6.78 -8.08 -11.08
N GLN A 157 6.70 -9.24 -10.44
CA GLN A 157 7.00 -10.52 -11.11
C GLN A 157 6.12 -10.79 -12.32
N ILE A 158 4.88 -10.30 -12.27
CA ILE A 158 3.96 -10.43 -13.38
C ILE A 158 4.44 -9.68 -14.64
N THR A 159 5.14 -8.56 -14.49
CA THR A 159 5.72 -7.81 -15.61
C THR A 159 6.70 -8.67 -16.40
N TYR A 160 7.58 -9.41 -15.73
CA TYR A 160 8.51 -10.33 -16.37
C TYR A 160 7.78 -11.45 -17.13
N LEU A 161 6.77 -12.07 -16.50
CA LEU A 161 5.97 -13.12 -17.14
C LEU A 161 5.31 -12.62 -18.41
N VAL A 162 4.72 -11.43 -18.39
CA VAL A 162 4.01 -10.85 -19.56
C VAL A 162 4.99 -10.56 -20.69
N HIS A 163 6.16 -10.00 -20.38
CA HIS A 163 7.20 -9.78 -21.38
C HIS A 163 7.72 -11.09 -22.00
N ASP A 164 7.88 -12.16 -21.21
CA ASP A 164 8.27 -13.48 -21.69
C ASP A 164 7.19 -14.10 -22.60
N LEU A 165 5.91 -13.98 -22.22
CA LEU A 165 4.80 -14.44 -23.06
C LEU A 165 4.77 -13.69 -24.40
N LYS A 166 4.94 -12.38 -24.39
CA LYS A 166 5.02 -11.54 -25.59
C LYS A 166 6.22 -11.94 -26.48
N ALA A 167 7.38 -12.20 -25.89
CA ALA A 167 8.56 -12.66 -26.61
C ALA A 167 8.36 -14.03 -27.27
N GLN A 168 7.47 -14.88 -26.75
CA GLN A 168 7.06 -16.15 -27.35
C GLN A 168 5.97 -16.00 -28.42
N GLY A 169 5.58 -14.77 -28.78
CA GLY A 169 4.59 -14.48 -29.81
C GLY A 169 3.14 -14.48 -29.34
N ILE A 170 2.90 -14.46 -28.01
CA ILE A 170 1.54 -14.30 -27.47
C ILE A 170 1.15 -12.83 -27.56
N ASP A 171 -0.02 -12.55 -28.15
CA ASP A 171 -0.56 -11.20 -28.31
C ASP A 171 -1.15 -10.69 -26.97
N ILE A 172 -0.27 -10.24 -26.08
CA ILE A 172 -0.59 -9.70 -24.76
C ILE A 172 0.05 -8.32 -24.57
N ASP A 173 -0.66 -7.40 -23.91
CA ASP A 173 -0.13 -6.08 -23.59
C ASP A 173 1.01 -6.19 -22.58
N ASP A 174 2.10 -5.43 -22.79
CA ASP A 174 3.30 -5.45 -21.95
C ASP A 174 3.29 -4.40 -20.85
N ASP A 175 2.26 -3.58 -20.76
CA ASP A 175 2.04 -2.59 -19.69
C ASP A 175 1.35 -3.17 -18.44
N ILE A 176 1.14 -4.49 -18.42
CA ILE A 176 0.54 -5.21 -17.30
C ILE A 176 1.50 -5.28 -16.12
N THR A 177 1.05 -4.78 -14.96
CA THR A 177 1.88 -4.71 -13.75
C THR A 177 1.28 -5.43 -12.54
N THR A 178 0.01 -5.88 -12.65
CA THR A 178 -0.67 -6.59 -11.56
C THR A 178 -1.15 -7.97 -11.99
N VAL A 179 -1.23 -8.90 -11.02
CA VAL A 179 -1.77 -10.26 -11.26
C VAL A 179 -3.22 -10.22 -11.73
N ALA A 180 -4.01 -9.25 -11.25
CA ALA A 180 -5.41 -9.09 -11.64
C ALA A 180 -5.52 -8.74 -13.13
N GLU A 181 -4.75 -7.77 -13.61
CA GLU A 181 -4.70 -7.39 -15.02
C GLU A 181 -4.26 -8.55 -15.91
N ALA A 182 -3.19 -9.25 -15.52
CA ALA A 182 -2.70 -10.40 -16.28
C ALA A 182 -3.74 -11.53 -16.38
N ARG A 183 -4.44 -11.80 -15.27
CA ARG A 183 -5.53 -12.78 -15.26
C ARG A 183 -6.61 -12.41 -16.27
N GLU A 184 -7.03 -11.17 -16.31
CA GLU A 184 -8.07 -10.71 -17.26
C GLU A 184 -7.58 -10.82 -18.71
N ALA A 185 -6.35 -10.36 -18.99
CA ALA A 185 -5.76 -10.45 -20.31
C ALA A 185 -5.64 -11.90 -20.81
N ILE A 186 -5.13 -12.82 -19.98
CA ILE A 186 -4.98 -14.24 -20.31
C ILE A 186 -6.36 -14.91 -20.54
N LEU A 187 -7.36 -14.60 -19.72
CA LEU A 187 -8.72 -15.12 -19.91
C LEU A 187 -9.36 -14.62 -21.21
N ALA A 188 -9.15 -13.34 -21.56
CA ALA A 188 -9.61 -12.79 -22.82
C ALA A 188 -8.95 -13.48 -24.03
N LEU A 189 -7.64 -13.71 -23.99
CA LEU A 189 -6.92 -14.46 -25.02
C LEU A 189 -7.45 -15.89 -25.19
N ARG A 190 -7.63 -16.60 -24.08
CA ARG A 190 -8.19 -17.96 -24.10
C ARG A 190 -9.57 -18.00 -24.78
N ASN A 191 -10.44 -17.04 -24.47
CA ASN A 191 -11.79 -16.99 -25.04
C ASN A 191 -11.73 -16.74 -26.56
N LYS A 192 -10.89 -15.80 -27.03
CA LYS A 192 -10.65 -15.56 -28.46
C LYS A 192 -10.18 -16.82 -29.20
N LEU A 193 -9.24 -17.57 -28.60
CA LEU A 193 -8.74 -18.82 -29.20
C LEU A 193 -9.82 -19.92 -29.28
N THR A 194 -10.69 -19.99 -28.27
CA THR A 194 -11.78 -20.97 -28.23
C THR A 194 -12.85 -20.66 -29.28
N GLU A 195 -13.20 -19.39 -29.48
CA GLU A 195 -14.14 -18.94 -30.53
C GLU A 195 -13.58 -19.19 -31.92
N SER A 196 -12.32 -18.81 -32.16
CA SER A 196 -11.66 -19.05 -33.47
C SER A 196 -11.53 -20.53 -33.80
N SER A 197 -11.44 -21.41 -32.81
CA SER A 197 -11.40 -22.87 -33.02
C SER A 197 -12.79 -23.46 -33.33
N ARG A 198 -13.87 -22.84 -32.84
CA ARG A 198 -15.24 -23.25 -33.14
C ARG A 198 -15.66 -22.87 -34.58
N ASP A 199 -15.26 -21.67 -35.04
CA ASP A 199 -15.58 -21.19 -36.40
C ASP A 199 -14.83 -21.94 -37.52
N LYS A 200 -13.71 -22.62 -37.18
CA LYS A 200 -12.97 -23.45 -38.14
C LYS A 200 -13.50 -24.88 -38.29
N ASN A 201 -14.43 -25.29 -37.43
CA ASN A 201 -15.01 -26.64 -37.42
C ASN A 201 -16.48 -26.66 -37.94
N VAL A 202 -16.97 -25.57 -38.52
CA VAL A 202 -18.23 -25.43 -39.26
C VAL A 202 -17.93 -25.28 -40.74
#